data_ed7ef29665a63d7986b084bfd234a441
#
_entry.id   ed7ef29665a63d7986b084bfd234a441
#
_cell.length_a   1.000
_cell.length_b   1.000
_cell.length_c   1.000
_cell.angle_alpha   90.00
_cell.angle_beta   90.00
_cell.angle_gamma   90.00
#
_symmetry.space_group_name_H-M   'P 1'
#
loop_
_entity.id
_entity.type
_entity.pdbx_description
1 polymer ?
#
loop_
_entity_poly.entity_id
_entity_poly.type
_entity_poly.pdbx_seq_one_letter_code
_entity_poly.pdbx_strand_id
1 'polypeptide(L)'
;MFVNSDFSDLLRLFNDNHVRYLVIGGYAVIQYAEPRYTKDLDMWISTDTNNAAAVYRALKAFGAPLVGLTEADFAEEGYFYQMGFPPVRVDILMGIPGGDFEQAWNNRNEVDFDGLVVSFISRQDLIDSKKASGRPQDLIDADNLSHI
;
A
#
# COMPACT_ATOMS: atom_id res chain seq x y z
N MET A 1 -2.93 14.46 -6.78
CA MET A 1 -2.28 13.84 -5.63
C MET A 1 -0.99 13.13 -5.99
N PHE A 2 -1.02 12.17 -6.90
CA PHE A 2 0.20 11.47 -7.30
C PHE A 2 0.91 12.30 -8.37
N VAL A 3 1.93 13.04 -7.94
CA VAL A 3 2.76 13.83 -8.85
C VAL A 3 3.56 12.91 -9.77
N ASN A 4 3.90 11.71 -9.28
CA ASN A 4 4.66 10.73 -10.05
C ASN A 4 3.73 9.89 -10.92
N SER A 5 3.91 9.98 -12.24
CA SER A 5 3.08 9.23 -13.20
C SER A 5 3.28 7.71 -13.10
N ASP A 6 4.46 7.26 -12.65
CA ASP A 6 4.72 5.84 -12.48
C ASP A 6 3.85 5.24 -11.38
N PHE A 7 3.62 5.97 -10.30
CA PHE A 7 2.71 5.53 -9.24
C PHE A 7 1.27 5.41 -9.78
N SER A 8 0.83 6.40 -10.56
CA SER A 8 -0.50 6.35 -11.18
C SER A 8 -0.63 5.18 -12.14
N ASP A 9 0.39 4.93 -12.95
CA ASP A 9 0.38 3.81 -13.91
C ASP A 9 0.33 2.46 -13.19
N LEU A 10 1.11 2.30 -12.12
CA LEU A 10 1.10 1.08 -11.33
C LEU A 10 -0.26 0.84 -10.67
N LEU A 11 -0.86 1.89 -10.09
CA LEU A 11 -2.18 1.79 -9.46
C LEU A 11 -3.27 1.44 -10.49
N ARG A 12 -3.19 1.98 -11.71
CA ARG A 12 -4.10 1.59 -12.79
C ARG A 12 -3.97 0.12 -13.14
N LEU A 13 -2.75 -0.38 -13.23
CA LEU A 13 -2.50 -1.80 -13.51
C LEU A 13 -2.99 -2.70 -12.39
N PHE A 14 -2.84 -2.26 -11.14
CA PHE A 14 -3.39 -2.99 -10.00
C PHE A 14 -4.91 -3.06 -10.08
N ASN A 15 -5.56 -1.95 -10.39
CA ASN A 15 -7.01 -1.90 -10.55
C ASN A 15 -7.46 -2.77 -11.75
N ASP A 16 -6.77 -2.69 -12.87
CA ASP A 16 -7.11 -3.46 -14.08
C ASP A 16 -7.00 -4.97 -13.85
N ASN A 17 -6.11 -5.39 -12.98
CA ASN A 17 -5.93 -6.80 -12.62
C ASN A 17 -6.73 -7.20 -11.39
N HIS A 18 -7.60 -6.34 -10.90
CA HIS A 18 -8.46 -6.58 -9.72
C HIS A 18 -7.66 -6.96 -8.47
N VAL A 19 -6.50 -6.35 -8.30
CA VAL A 19 -5.65 -6.56 -7.12
C VAL A 19 -6.33 -5.96 -5.89
N ARG A 20 -6.36 -6.71 -4.81
CA ARG A 20 -6.75 -6.18 -3.50
C ARG A 20 -5.51 -5.63 -2.82
N TYR A 21 -5.45 -4.32 -2.71
CA TYR A 21 -4.36 -3.59 -2.10
C TYR A 21 -4.90 -2.42 -1.29
N LEU A 22 -4.13 -2.00 -0.30
CA LEU A 22 -4.43 -0.81 0.48
C LEU A 22 -3.19 0.07 0.50
N VAL A 23 -3.34 1.32 0.10
CA VAL A 23 -2.26 2.31 0.26
C VAL A 23 -2.13 2.61 1.75
N ILE A 24 -0.92 2.45 2.26
CA ILE A 24 -0.53 2.73 3.64
C ILE A 24 0.63 3.71 3.64
N GLY A 25 1.29 3.91 4.76
CA GLY A 25 2.48 4.75 4.84
C GLY A 25 2.18 6.24 4.66
N GLY A 26 3.16 6.97 4.10
CA GLY A 26 3.09 8.43 3.98
C GLY A 26 1.91 8.95 3.19
N TYR A 27 1.56 8.31 2.08
CA TYR A 27 0.40 8.74 1.28
C TYR A 27 -0.92 8.56 2.03
N ALA A 28 -1.05 7.53 2.85
CA ALA A 28 -2.23 7.35 3.69
C ALA A 28 -2.31 8.43 4.79
N VAL A 29 -1.17 8.74 5.39
CA VAL A 29 -1.11 9.83 6.39
C VAL A 29 -1.53 11.16 5.76
N ILE A 30 -1.05 11.46 4.55
CA ILE A 30 -1.45 12.67 3.82
C ILE A 30 -2.96 12.69 3.58
N GLN A 31 -3.54 11.54 3.26
CA GLN A 31 -4.99 11.46 2.97
C GLN A 31 -5.84 11.87 4.17
N TYR A 32 -5.40 11.55 5.39
CA TYR A 32 -6.19 11.74 6.61
C TYR A 32 -5.70 12.83 7.55
N ALA A 33 -4.49 13.33 7.32
CA ALA A 33 -3.86 14.30 8.22
C ALA A 33 -3.27 15.47 7.43
N GLU A 34 -2.26 16.13 8.01
CA GLU A 34 -1.60 17.24 7.38
C GLU A 34 -0.72 16.79 6.21
N PRO A 35 -0.61 17.62 5.15
CA PRO A 35 0.33 17.36 4.06
C PRO A 35 1.76 17.23 4.59
N ARG A 36 2.48 16.25 4.05
CA ARG A 36 3.90 16.09 4.32
C ARG A 36 4.58 15.55 3.09
N TYR A 37 5.90 15.71 3.02
CA TYR A 37 6.67 15.16 1.93
C TYR A 37 6.78 13.65 2.07
N THR A 38 6.44 12.92 1.02
CA THR A 38 6.66 11.47 0.96
C THR A 38 7.18 11.09 -0.42
N LYS A 39 8.16 10.20 -0.44
CA LYS A 39 8.79 9.70 -1.66
C LYS A 39 8.28 8.35 -2.09
N ASP A 40 7.85 7.54 -1.12
CA ASP A 40 7.61 6.13 -1.32
C ASP A 40 6.12 5.84 -1.36
N LEU A 41 5.73 5.00 -2.28
CA LEU A 41 4.38 4.45 -2.31
C LEU A 41 4.41 3.09 -1.61
N ASP A 42 3.70 2.98 -0.51
CA ASP A 42 3.59 1.75 0.27
C ASP A 42 2.21 1.14 0.07
N MET A 43 2.17 -0.12 -0.33
CA MET A 43 0.93 -0.85 -0.55
C MET A 43 0.95 -2.16 0.22
N TRP A 44 -0.10 -2.40 0.98
CA TRP A 44 -0.33 -3.65 1.69
C TRP A 44 -1.28 -4.50 0.84
N ILE A 45 -0.90 -5.75 0.55
CA ILE A 45 -1.69 -6.64 -0.30
C ILE A 45 -2.22 -7.82 0.47
N SER A 46 -3.34 -8.37 0.01
CA SER A 46 -3.81 -9.68 0.46
C SER A 46 -2.85 -10.76 -0.03
N THR A 47 -2.51 -11.70 0.85
CA THR A 47 -1.65 -12.84 0.52
C THR A 47 -2.44 -14.04 0.00
N ASP A 48 -3.73 -13.89 -0.24
CA ASP A 48 -4.53 -14.89 -0.94
C ASP A 48 -3.86 -15.28 -2.26
N THR A 49 -3.87 -16.56 -2.59
CA THR A 49 -3.16 -17.09 -3.76
C THR A 49 -3.62 -16.43 -5.06
N ASN A 50 -4.92 -16.20 -5.22
CA ASN A 50 -5.44 -15.53 -6.41
C ASN A 50 -4.99 -14.08 -6.48
N ASN A 51 -4.94 -13.39 -5.34
CA ASN A 51 -4.47 -12.03 -5.27
C ASN A 51 -2.96 -11.94 -5.55
N ALA A 52 -2.18 -12.86 -5.02
CA ALA A 52 -0.74 -12.94 -5.28
C ALA A 52 -0.45 -13.07 -6.78
N ALA A 53 -1.22 -13.92 -7.48
CA ALA A 53 -1.11 -14.06 -8.93
C ALA A 53 -1.47 -12.76 -9.66
N ALA A 54 -2.51 -12.05 -9.19
CA ALA A 54 -2.92 -10.77 -9.77
C ALA A 54 -1.85 -9.69 -9.56
N VAL A 55 -1.23 -9.64 -8.39
CA VAL A 55 -0.12 -8.72 -8.09
C VAL A 55 1.05 -9.00 -9.05
N TYR A 56 1.41 -10.26 -9.21
CA TYR A 56 2.51 -10.64 -10.09
C TYR A 56 2.24 -10.20 -11.54
N ARG A 57 1.02 -10.45 -12.06
CA ARG A 57 0.64 -10.02 -13.41
C ARG A 57 0.73 -8.50 -13.57
N ALA A 58 0.24 -7.76 -12.60
CA ALA A 58 0.26 -6.29 -12.64
C ALA A 58 1.69 -5.76 -12.62
N LEU A 59 2.55 -6.31 -11.76
CA LEU A 59 3.96 -5.92 -11.70
C LEU A 59 4.69 -6.25 -12.99
N LYS A 60 4.40 -7.41 -13.58
CA LYS A 60 5.00 -7.80 -14.86
C LYS A 60 4.58 -6.85 -15.98
N ALA A 61 3.32 -6.49 -16.05
CA ALA A 61 2.83 -5.52 -17.03
C ALA A 61 3.43 -4.13 -16.84
N PHE A 62 3.72 -3.76 -15.61
CA PHE A 62 4.39 -2.50 -15.28
C PHE A 62 5.86 -2.49 -15.71
N GLY A 63 6.47 -3.66 -15.86
CA GLY A 63 7.90 -3.79 -16.16
C GLY A 63 8.78 -3.88 -14.91
N ALA A 64 8.20 -4.27 -13.78
CA ALA A 64 8.93 -4.42 -12.54
C ALA A 64 9.99 -5.53 -12.64
N PRO A 65 11.13 -5.41 -11.93
CA PRO A 65 12.15 -6.46 -11.90
C PRO A 65 11.68 -7.66 -11.07
N LEU A 66 11.41 -8.78 -11.73
CA LEU A 66 10.85 -9.99 -11.11
C LEU A 66 11.78 -11.19 -11.23
N VAL A 67 13.04 -11.01 -11.60
CA VAL A 67 14.00 -12.10 -11.75
C VAL A 67 14.15 -12.86 -10.43
N GLY A 68 13.96 -14.18 -10.48
CA GLY A 68 14.05 -15.02 -9.29
C GLY A 68 12.79 -15.05 -8.44
N LEU A 69 11.74 -14.32 -8.84
CA LEU A 69 10.47 -14.28 -8.12
C LEU A 69 9.36 -15.01 -8.85
N THR A 70 8.44 -15.57 -8.09
CA THR A 70 7.26 -16.26 -8.61
C THR A 70 5.99 -15.65 -7.97
N GLU A 71 4.83 -16.04 -8.50
CA GLU A 71 3.55 -15.65 -7.90
C GLU A 71 3.47 -16.01 -6.42
N ALA A 72 4.01 -17.19 -6.06
CA ALA A 72 3.97 -17.68 -4.68
C ALA A 72 4.71 -16.78 -3.69
N ASP A 73 5.71 -16.03 -4.16
CA ASP A 73 6.44 -15.11 -3.28
C ASP A 73 5.53 -14.00 -2.74
N PHE A 74 4.51 -13.61 -3.50
CA PHE A 74 3.54 -12.60 -3.06
C PHE A 74 2.42 -13.16 -2.18
N ALA A 75 2.44 -14.46 -1.93
CA ALA A 75 1.55 -15.14 -0.98
C ALA A 75 2.22 -15.41 0.37
N GLU A 76 3.49 -15.01 0.54
CA GLU A 76 4.27 -15.26 1.75
C GLU A 76 4.03 -14.15 2.78
N GLU A 77 3.26 -14.46 3.81
CA GLU A 77 2.96 -13.52 4.90
C GLU A 77 4.22 -13.01 5.56
N GLY A 78 4.28 -11.69 5.79
CA GLY A 78 5.40 -11.06 6.49
C GLY A 78 6.59 -10.68 5.63
N TYR A 79 6.57 -11.01 4.34
CA TYR A 79 7.61 -10.56 3.40
C TYR A 79 7.24 -9.23 2.78
N PHE A 80 8.19 -8.63 2.08
CA PHE A 80 7.92 -7.44 1.29
C PHE A 80 8.74 -7.47 0.00
N TYR A 81 8.22 -6.75 -1.00
CA TYR A 81 8.88 -6.54 -2.27
C TYR A 81 9.13 -5.04 -2.45
N GLN A 82 10.36 -4.68 -2.81
CA GLN A 82 10.74 -3.30 -2.98
C GLN A 82 11.32 -3.10 -4.37
N MET A 83 10.89 -2.04 -5.06
CA MET A 83 11.46 -1.69 -6.36
C MET A 83 11.70 -0.20 -6.47
N GLY A 84 12.65 0.17 -7.35
CA GLY A 84 13.04 1.56 -7.59
C GLY A 84 14.04 2.08 -6.58
N PHE A 85 14.39 3.33 -6.78
CA PHE A 85 15.33 4.05 -5.93
C PHE A 85 14.70 5.38 -5.53
N PRO A 86 15.04 5.94 -4.34
CA PRO A 86 14.58 7.28 -4.03
C PRO A 86 14.96 8.26 -5.15
N PRO A 87 14.05 9.18 -5.55
CA PRO A 87 12.78 9.51 -4.92
C PRO A 87 11.57 8.70 -5.42
N VAL A 88 11.77 7.65 -6.21
CA VAL A 88 10.70 6.86 -6.81
C VAL A 88 10.83 5.41 -6.34
N ARG A 89 10.30 5.12 -5.16
CA ARG A 89 10.33 3.78 -4.59
C ARG A 89 8.93 3.29 -4.29
N VAL A 90 8.70 2.01 -4.57
CA VAL A 90 7.45 1.31 -4.25
C VAL A 90 7.77 0.14 -3.34
N ASP A 91 7.06 0.05 -2.24
CA ASP A 91 7.12 -1.08 -1.31
C ASP A 91 5.77 -1.80 -1.31
N ILE A 92 5.81 -3.10 -1.58
CA ILE A 92 4.64 -3.97 -1.51
C ILE A 92 4.82 -4.88 -0.30
N LEU A 93 3.91 -4.76 0.66
CA LEU A 93 4.01 -5.46 1.94
C LEU A 93 2.97 -6.59 2.00
N MET A 94 3.44 -7.78 2.34
CA MET A 94 2.62 -8.97 2.51
C MET A 94 2.21 -9.17 3.97
N GLY A 95 2.26 -8.10 4.75
CA GLY A 95 1.85 -8.08 6.16
C GLY A 95 2.30 -6.78 6.81
N ILE A 96 1.55 -6.35 7.83
CA ILE A 96 1.90 -5.19 8.65
C ILE A 96 1.66 -5.51 10.11
N PRO A 97 2.31 -4.80 11.04
CA PRO A 97 2.10 -5.04 12.48
C PRO A 97 0.63 -4.90 12.87
N GLY A 98 0.08 -5.91 13.55
CA GLY A 98 -1.30 -5.90 14.00
C GLY A 98 -2.34 -5.97 12.89
N GLY A 99 -1.94 -6.26 11.64
CA GLY A 99 -2.83 -6.21 10.51
C GLY A 99 -3.64 -7.48 10.29
N ASP A 100 -4.92 -7.28 9.98
CA ASP A 100 -5.83 -8.29 9.44
C ASP A 100 -6.34 -7.72 8.12
N PHE A 101 -5.84 -8.24 7.00
CA PHE A 101 -6.12 -7.66 5.69
C PHE A 101 -7.60 -7.68 5.34
N GLU A 102 -8.29 -8.78 5.61
CA GLU A 102 -9.71 -8.90 5.24
C GLU A 102 -10.57 -7.87 5.99
N GLN A 103 -10.29 -7.64 7.26
CA GLN A 103 -10.98 -6.61 8.04
C GLN A 103 -10.65 -5.22 7.49
N ALA A 104 -9.40 -4.93 7.24
CA ALA A 104 -8.96 -3.64 6.71
C ALA A 104 -9.53 -3.39 5.31
N TRP A 105 -9.62 -4.42 4.48
CA TRP A 105 -10.20 -4.34 3.15
C TRP A 105 -11.68 -3.95 3.21
N ASN A 106 -12.42 -4.53 4.14
CA ASN A 106 -13.84 -4.21 4.33
C ASN A 106 -14.05 -2.78 4.81
N ASN A 107 -13.08 -2.22 5.51
CA ASN A 107 -13.13 -0.85 6.05
C ASN A 107 -12.46 0.18 5.12
N ARG A 108 -11.93 -0.23 3.97
CA ARG A 108 -11.17 0.63 3.10
C ARG A 108 -11.92 1.87 2.65
N ASN A 109 -11.16 2.92 2.36
CA ASN A 109 -11.66 4.14 1.79
C ASN A 109 -11.19 4.26 0.34
N GLU A 110 -12.11 4.27 -0.61
CA GLU A 110 -11.80 4.44 -2.02
C GLU A 110 -11.93 5.91 -2.39
N VAL A 111 -10.88 6.47 -2.97
CA VAL A 111 -10.83 7.88 -3.37
C VAL A 111 -10.59 7.96 -4.87
N ASP A 112 -11.39 8.76 -5.55
CA ASP A 112 -11.28 8.97 -6.99
C ASP A 112 -10.42 10.20 -7.28
N PHE A 113 -9.29 9.98 -7.96
CA PHE A 113 -8.40 11.04 -8.44
C PHE A 113 -8.51 11.14 -9.96
N ASP A 114 -9.50 11.88 -10.43
CA ASP A 114 -9.76 12.10 -11.87
C ASP A 114 -9.87 10.78 -12.66
N GLY A 115 -10.67 9.85 -12.15
CA GLY A 115 -10.90 8.56 -12.79
C GLY A 115 -10.00 7.44 -12.31
N LEU A 116 -8.96 7.74 -11.54
CA LEU A 116 -8.13 6.75 -10.89
C LEU A 116 -8.64 6.51 -9.46
N VAL A 117 -9.30 5.39 -9.25
CA VAL A 117 -9.79 5.03 -7.91
C VAL A 117 -8.66 4.35 -7.15
N VAL A 118 -8.32 4.89 -5.98
CA VAL A 118 -7.26 4.38 -5.13
C VAL A 118 -7.84 3.90 -3.81
N SER A 119 -7.49 2.67 -3.44
CA SER A 119 -7.94 2.07 -2.17
C SER A 119 -6.95 2.40 -1.07
N PHE A 120 -7.41 3.15 -0.06
CA PHE A 120 -6.62 3.48 1.12
C PHE A 120 -7.07 2.65 2.32
N ILE A 121 -6.13 2.30 3.17
CA ILE A 121 -6.43 1.81 4.51
C ILE A 121 -7.32 2.84 5.22
N SER A 122 -8.28 2.41 6.05
CA SER A 122 -9.08 3.34 6.83
C SER A 122 -8.23 4.09 7.84
N ARG A 123 -8.69 5.27 8.23
CA ARG A 123 -7.98 6.07 9.27
C ARG A 123 -7.78 5.25 10.55
N GLN A 124 -8.82 4.57 11.02
CA GLN A 124 -8.74 3.80 12.26
C GLN A 124 -7.75 2.63 12.14
N ASP A 125 -7.79 1.88 11.04
CA ASP A 125 -6.87 0.76 10.83
C ASP A 125 -5.43 1.26 10.69
N LEU A 126 -5.22 2.43 10.08
CA LEU A 126 -3.91 3.05 10.01
C LEU A 126 -3.38 3.43 11.39
N ILE A 127 -4.23 4.02 12.23
CA ILE A 127 -3.89 4.34 13.63
C ILE A 127 -3.48 3.08 14.37
N ASP A 128 -4.29 2.02 14.28
CA ASP A 128 -4.05 0.76 14.99
C ASP A 128 -2.73 0.11 14.55
N SER A 129 -2.45 0.11 13.26
CA SER A 129 -1.21 -0.41 12.70
C SER A 129 0.01 0.37 13.20
N LYS A 130 -0.08 1.70 13.24
CA LYS A 130 1.02 2.52 13.72
C LYS A 130 1.29 2.32 15.21
N LYS A 131 0.23 2.18 16.02
CA LYS A 131 0.38 1.83 17.44
C LYS A 131 1.01 0.45 17.62
N ALA A 132 0.61 -0.52 16.81
CA ALA A 132 1.14 -1.88 16.88
C ALA A 132 2.63 -1.92 16.51
N SER A 133 3.10 -1.07 15.60
CA SER A 133 4.52 -1.00 15.24
C SER A 133 5.38 -0.48 16.39
N GLY A 134 4.84 0.44 17.17
CA GLY A 134 5.51 0.99 18.35
C GLY A 134 6.71 1.89 18.07
N ARG A 135 7.07 2.14 16.81
CA ARG A 135 8.20 3.02 16.49
C ARG A 135 7.85 4.46 16.83
N PRO A 136 8.85 5.27 17.29
CA PRO A 136 8.56 6.64 17.74
C PRO A 136 7.80 7.49 16.71
N GLN A 137 8.20 7.48 15.44
CA GLN A 137 7.52 8.24 14.40
C GLN A 137 6.08 7.73 14.19
N ASP A 138 5.88 6.41 14.26
CA ASP A 138 4.54 5.83 14.08
C ASP A 138 3.61 6.20 15.23
N LEU A 139 4.12 6.28 16.45
CA LEU A 139 3.32 6.73 17.61
C LEU A 139 2.94 8.19 17.48
N ILE A 140 3.84 9.04 16.97
CA ILE A 140 3.54 10.44 16.68
C ILE A 140 2.45 10.53 15.61
N ASP A 141 2.57 9.79 14.54
CA ASP A 141 1.59 9.75 13.46
C ASP A 141 0.22 9.27 13.97
N ALA A 142 0.20 8.23 14.81
CA ALA A 142 -1.04 7.72 15.41
C ALA A 142 -1.73 8.78 16.26
N ASP A 143 -0.96 9.52 17.05
CA ASP A 143 -1.50 10.61 17.87
C ASP A 143 -2.11 11.70 17.00
N ASN A 144 -1.39 12.16 15.98
CA ASN A 144 -1.87 13.18 15.06
C ASN A 144 -3.14 12.74 14.34
N LEU A 145 -3.20 11.50 13.85
CA LEU A 145 -4.37 10.94 13.18
C LEU A 145 -5.59 10.85 14.11
N SER A 146 -5.36 10.62 15.40
CA SER A 146 -6.43 10.47 16.39
C SER A 146 -7.12 11.80 16.75
N HIS A 147 -6.47 12.94 16.46
CA HIS A 147 -6.96 14.27 16.81
C HIS A 147 -7.65 15.03 15.66
N ILE A 148 -7.96 14.33 14.59
CA ILE A 148 -8.60 14.94 13.41
C ILE A 148 -10.09 14.67 13.40
#